data_ecf83292475f78c288ce7cc91fade944
#
_entry.id   ecf83292475f78c288ce7cc91fade944
#
_cell.length_a   1.000
_cell.length_b   1.000
_cell.length_c   1.000
_cell.angle_alpha   90.00
_cell.angle_beta   90.00
_cell.angle_gamma   90.00
#
_symmetry.space_group_name_H-M   'P 1'
#
loop_
_entity.id
_entity.type
_entity.pdbx_description
1 polymer ?
#
loop_
_entity_poly.entity_id
_entity_poly.type
_entity_poly.pdbx_seq_one_letter_code
_entity_poly.pdbx_strand_id
1 'polypeptide(L)'
;LSLHDALPILGVMNLLPWGGPTMRAASVLGVESNDLWSQILPMQIVGLVLAVGTAIFWGLQEKKRIAKLGDAAVEDVGKYDDSDSEEKNNELARPKNFIFNVILTLAVIIVLVLDIFPSYYVFMVGCALGILVNYRGKKLQNSIIKSHASAGLSMASTILCAGVFLGVLSKSGIMEKMAIMMASVIPASLGRFLPVIIGVLSVPLALLFDTDSYFYGLLPVLISVGNQFGVNPAHIAIAMVVCRNCATFISPVAPATYLGIGLAGVEIKDHIKYCFGWQWGVSIVCLVAGLILGVIHF
;
A
#
# COMPACT_ATOMS: atom_id res chain seq x y z
N LEU A 1 -10.74 -11.35 -17.86
CA LEU A 1 -10.57 -10.20 -16.96
C LEU A 1 -9.13 -9.74 -17.09
N SER A 2 -8.92 -8.58 -17.70
CA SER A 2 -7.56 -8.07 -17.81
C SER A 2 -7.08 -7.64 -16.41
N LEU A 3 -5.81 -7.83 -16.12
CA LEU A 3 -5.21 -7.45 -14.83
C LEU A 3 -5.39 -5.96 -14.52
N HIS A 4 -5.62 -5.15 -15.56
CA HIS A 4 -5.94 -3.73 -15.44
C HIS A 4 -7.21 -3.45 -14.63
N ASP A 5 -8.15 -4.42 -14.58
CA ASP A 5 -9.43 -4.28 -13.86
C ASP A 5 -9.26 -4.49 -12.35
N ALA A 6 -8.22 -5.24 -11.93
CA ALA A 6 -7.96 -5.55 -10.52
C ALA A 6 -7.03 -4.55 -9.80
N LEU A 7 -6.29 -3.73 -10.54
CA LEU A 7 -5.27 -2.82 -9.99
C LEU A 7 -5.79 -1.80 -8.96
N PRO A 8 -6.99 -1.18 -9.12
CA PRO A 8 -7.51 -0.25 -8.13
C PRO A 8 -7.85 -0.91 -6.79
N ILE A 9 -8.29 -2.18 -6.82
CA ILE A 9 -8.72 -2.92 -5.62
C ILE A 9 -7.53 -3.18 -4.69
N LEU A 10 -6.37 -3.50 -5.25
CA LEU A 10 -5.16 -3.77 -4.49
C LEU A 10 -4.61 -2.51 -3.78
N GLY A 11 -4.85 -1.32 -4.33
CA GLY A 11 -4.49 -0.06 -3.70
C GLY A 11 -5.19 0.17 -2.37
N VAL A 12 -6.44 -0.25 -2.20
CA VAL A 12 -7.21 -0.09 -0.96
C VAL A 12 -6.71 -0.99 0.17
N MET A 13 -6.17 -2.17 -0.15
CA MET A 13 -5.70 -3.13 0.85
C MET A 13 -4.50 -2.62 1.66
N ASN A 14 -3.71 -1.68 1.13
CA ASN A 14 -2.57 -1.09 1.83
C ASN A 14 -2.97 -0.06 2.90
N LEU A 15 -4.23 0.37 2.96
CA LEU A 15 -4.73 1.29 3.99
C LEU A 15 -5.08 0.59 5.32
N LEU A 16 -4.79 -0.69 5.46
CA LEU A 16 -4.97 -1.45 6.71
C LEU A 16 -3.92 -1.06 7.76
N PRO A 17 -4.18 -1.25 9.07
CA PRO A 17 -3.23 -0.87 10.13
C PRO A 17 -1.89 -1.60 10.03
N TRP A 18 -1.86 -2.78 9.44
CA TRP A 18 -0.65 -3.54 9.10
C TRP A 18 -0.17 -3.32 7.66
N GLY A 19 -0.81 -2.43 6.93
CA GLY A 19 -0.38 -2.04 5.59
C GLY A 19 0.95 -1.30 5.61
N GLY A 20 1.83 -1.60 4.65
CA GLY A 20 3.17 -1.01 4.60
C GLY A 20 3.19 0.52 4.67
N PRO A 21 2.39 1.25 3.88
CA PRO A 21 2.29 2.70 3.96
C PRO A 21 1.84 3.22 5.32
N THR A 22 0.78 2.63 5.90
CA THR A 22 0.21 3.03 7.18
C THR A 22 1.20 2.84 8.33
N MET A 23 1.87 1.68 8.38
CA MET A 23 2.88 1.40 9.40
C MET A 23 4.07 2.36 9.33
N ARG A 24 4.54 2.70 8.13
CA ARG A 24 5.67 3.63 7.95
C ARG A 24 5.28 5.04 8.39
N ALA A 25 4.11 5.51 7.97
CA ALA A 25 3.62 6.83 8.38
C ALA A 25 3.42 6.91 9.89
N ALA A 26 2.83 5.90 10.52
CA ALA A 26 2.66 5.80 11.97
C ALA A 26 4.00 5.81 12.70
N SER A 27 4.99 5.05 12.21
CA SER A 27 6.36 5.04 12.74
C SER A 27 7.03 6.42 12.71
N VAL A 28 6.86 7.17 11.61
CA VAL A 28 7.41 8.53 11.48
C VAL A 28 6.71 9.51 12.41
N LEU A 29 5.40 9.38 12.59
CA LEU A 29 4.61 10.20 13.51
C LEU A 29 4.85 9.83 14.99
N GLY A 30 5.42 8.65 15.28
CA GLY A 30 5.57 8.13 16.64
C GLY A 30 4.25 7.75 17.31
N VAL A 31 3.26 7.31 16.52
CA VAL A 31 1.94 6.86 16.99
C VAL A 31 1.72 5.38 16.71
N GLU A 32 0.75 4.76 17.36
CA GLU A 32 0.32 3.40 17.05
C GLU A 32 -0.31 3.35 15.65
N SER A 33 -0.07 2.27 14.91
CA SER A 33 -0.61 2.14 13.55
C SER A 33 -2.13 2.07 13.51
N ASN A 34 -2.75 1.53 14.56
CA ASN A 34 -4.21 1.48 14.71
C ASN A 34 -4.82 2.86 14.94
N ASP A 35 -4.16 3.74 15.68
CA ASP A 35 -4.61 5.12 15.91
C ASP A 35 -4.64 5.91 14.59
N LEU A 36 -3.59 5.77 13.78
CA LEU A 36 -3.55 6.38 12.46
C LEU A 36 -4.60 5.76 11.53
N TRP A 37 -4.74 4.42 11.56
CA TRP A 37 -5.71 3.73 10.75
C TRP A 37 -7.16 4.10 11.06
N SER A 38 -7.51 4.30 12.32
CA SER A 38 -8.87 4.71 12.71
C SER A 38 -9.28 6.03 12.04
N GLN A 39 -8.34 6.94 11.85
CA GLN A 39 -8.55 8.20 11.13
C GLN A 39 -8.66 7.99 9.60
N ILE A 40 -7.97 6.98 9.06
CA ILE A 40 -7.99 6.65 7.61
C ILE A 40 -9.22 5.80 7.25
N LEU A 41 -9.89 5.16 8.20
CA LEU A 41 -11.00 4.22 7.95
C LEU A 41 -12.09 4.77 7.00
N PRO A 42 -12.56 6.03 7.12
CA PRO A 42 -13.53 6.57 6.16
C PRO A 42 -12.99 6.57 4.73
N MET A 43 -11.69 6.82 4.56
CA MET A 43 -11.04 6.82 3.25
C MET A 43 -10.88 5.42 2.66
N GLN A 44 -10.74 4.40 3.52
CA GLN A 44 -10.75 3.01 3.08
C GLN A 44 -12.09 2.61 2.48
N ILE A 45 -13.20 3.05 3.08
CA ILE A 45 -14.55 2.83 2.54
C ILE A 45 -14.72 3.55 1.20
N VAL A 46 -14.32 4.81 1.10
CA VAL A 46 -14.34 5.58 -0.16
C VAL A 46 -13.51 4.87 -1.23
N GLY A 47 -12.29 4.44 -0.89
CA GLY A 47 -11.42 3.70 -1.80
C GLY A 47 -12.05 2.40 -2.29
N LEU A 48 -12.72 1.64 -1.41
CA LEU A 48 -13.43 0.42 -1.79
C LEU A 48 -14.57 0.70 -2.78
N VAL A 49 -15.37 1.72 -2.52
CA VAL A 49 -16.46 2.13 -3.42
C VAL A 49 -15.92 2.54 -4.79
N LEU A 50 -14.83 3.33 -4.81
CA LEU A 50 -14.17 3.74 -6.05
C LEU A 50 -13.55 2.54 -6.79
N ALA A 51 -12.97 1.58 -6.08
CA ALA A 51 -12.40 0.38 -6.67
C ALA A 51 -13.48 -0.48 -7.34
N VAL A 52 -14.60 -0.72 -6.65
CA VAL A 52 -15.75 -1.45 -7.22
C VAL A 52 -16.34 -0.69 -8.41
N GLY A 53 -16.53 0.63 -8.28
CA GLY A 53 -17.03 1.49 -9.37
C GLY A 53 -16.11 1.44 -10.61
N THR A 54 -14.80 1.49 -10.41
CA THR A 54 -13.79 1.37 -11.47
C THR A 54 -13.85 -0.01 -12.14
N ALA A 55 -13.93 -1.08 -11.36
CA ALA A 55 -14.04 -2.44 -11.88
C ALA A 55 -15.30 -2.63 -12.74
N ILE A 56 -16.44 -2.10 -12.28
CA ILE A 56 -17.70 -2.13 -13.05
C ILE A 56 -17.55 -1.32 -14.35
N PHE A 57 -16.99 -0.12 -14.27
CA PHE A 57 -16.80 0.75 -15.44
C PHE A 57 -15.93 0.07 -16.51
N TRP A 58 -14.77 -0.45 -16.13
CA TRP A 58 -13.86 -1.15 -17.04
C TRP A 58 -14.47 -2.47 -17.54
N GLY A 59 -15.13 -3.24 -16.70
CA GLY A 59 -15.81 -4.47 -17.09
C GLY A 59 -16.90 -4.23 -18.14
N LEU A 60 -17.68 -3.14 -18.02
CA LEU A 60 -18.68 -2.76 -19.02
C LEU A 60 -18.04 -2.31 -20.35
N GLN A 61 -16.90 -1.61 -20.26
CA GLN A 61 -16.17 -1.17 -21.44
C GLN A 61 -15.55 -2.35 -22.20
N GLU A 62 -14.96 -3.31 -21.46
CA GLU A 62 -14.40 -4.52 -22.03
C GLU A 62 -15.48 -5.41 -22.67
N LYS A 63 -16.64 -5.56 -22.01
CA LYS A 63 -17.80 -6.25 -22.61
C LYS A 63 -18.20 -5.65 -23.95
N LYS A 64 -18.21 -4.33 -24.06
CA LYS A 64 -18.49 -3.64 -25.33
C LYS A 64 -17.38 -3.85 -26.38
N ARG A 65 -16.12 -3.95 -25.95
CA ARG A 65 -14.97 -4.22 -26.82
C ARG A 65 -15.04 -5.63 -27.39
N ILE A 66 -15.26 -6.62 -26.54
CA ILE A 66 -15.41 -8.03 -26.93
C ILE A 66 -16.59 -8.20 -27.89
N ALA A 67 -17.72 -7.57 -27.60
CA ALA A 67 -18.89 -7.62 -28.48
C ALA A 67 -18.64 -7.04 -29.89
N LYS A 68 -17.68 -6.13 -30.04
CA LYS A 68 -17.27 -5.55 -31.34
C LYS A 68 -16.24 -6.40 -32.09
N LEU A 69 -15.44 -7.20 -31.38
CA LEU A 69 -14.36 -8.02 -31.94
C LEU A 69 -14.84 -9.39 -32.47
N GLY A 70 -16.04 -9.83 -32.14
CA GLY A 70 -16.58 -11.12 -32.54
C GLY A 70 -15.74 -12.32 -32.05
N ASP A 71 -15.93 -13.48 -32.68
CA ASP A 71 -15.29 -14.74 -32.32
C ASP A 71 -13.75 -14.76 -32.39
N ALA A 72 -13.13 -13.80 -33.09
CA ALA A 72 -11.67 -13.66 -33.16
C ALA A 72 -11.00 -13.28 -31.83
N ALA A 73 -11.77 -12.76 -30.86
CA ALA A 73 -11.23 -12.36 -29.56
C ALA A 73 -11.09 -13.54 -28.57
N VAL A 74 -11.70 -14.69 -28.87
CA VAL A 74 -11.73 -15.86 -27.96
C VAL A 74 -10.44 -16.69 -28.07
N GLU A 75 -9.78 -16.65 -29.23
CA GLU A 75 -8.55 -17.45 -29.47
C GLU A 75 -7.30 -16.89 -28.76
N ASP A 76 -7.27 -15.60 -28.43
CA ASP A 76 -6.07 -14.96 -27.84
C ASP A 76 -6.03 -15.05 -26.29
N VAL A 77 -7.15 -15.37 -25.67
CA VAL A 77 -7.25 -15.50 -24.18
C VAL A 77 -6.83 -16.90 -23.68
N GLY A 78 -6.66 -17.86 -24.58
CA GLY A 78 -6.48 -19.28 -24.25
C GLY A 78 -5.05 -19.77 -24.05
N LYS A 79 -4.02 -18.92 -24.11
CA LYS A 79 -2.61 -19.35 -24.07
C LYS A 79 -1.86 -18.90 -22.80
N TYR A 80 -2.46 -19.01 -21.65
CA TYR A 80 -1.69 -19.03 -20.41
C TYR A 80 -1.44 -20.48 -20.00
N ASP A 81 -0.19 -20.89 -20.14
CA ASP A 81 0.28 -22.23 -19.73
C ASP A 81 0.45 -22.22 -18.20
N ASP A 82 -0.58 -22.67 -17.49
CA ASP A 82 -0.62 -22.78 -16.01
C ASP A 82 0.21 -23.95 -15.47
N SER A 83 0.89 -24.71 -16.35
CA SER A 83 1.50 -25.99 -15.98
C SER A 83 2.67 -25.89 -14.99
N ASP A 84 3.41 -24.78 -14.97
CA ASP A 84 4.57 -24.63 -14.05
C ASP A 84 4.22 -24.15 -12.64
N SER A 85 3.02 -23.58 -12.47
CA SER A 85 2.55 -23.09 -11.16
C SER A 85 1.81 -24.15 -10.32
N GLU A 86 1.20 -25.14 -10.96
CA GLU A 86 0.39 -26.15 -10.28
C GLU A 86 1.22 -27.22 -9.55
N GLU A 87 2.36 -27.65 -10.09
CA GLU A 87 3.16 -28.70 -9.45
C GLU A 87 3.84 -28.24 -8.14
N LYS A 88 4.33 -27.00 -8.06
CA LYS A 88 4.95 -26.47 -6.82
C LYS A 88 3.92 -26.14 -5.72
N ASN A 89 2.69 -25.84 -6.08
CA ASN A 89 1.64 -25.53 -5.11
C ASN A 89 1.06 -26.77 -4.41
N ASN A 90 1.11 -27.95 -5.02
CA ASN A 90 0.49 -29.16 -4.47
C ASN A 90 1.23 -29.73 -3.24
N GLU A 91 2.55 -29.59 -3.14
CA GLU A 91 3.31 -30.11 -1.99
C GLU A 91 3.05 -29.37 -0.68
N LEU A 92 2.75 -28.07 -0.75
CA LEU A 92 2.46 -27.23 0.41
C LEU A 92 0.95 -27.07 0.69
N ALA A 93 0.09 -27.49 -0.22
CA ALA A 93 -1.37 -27.45 -0.03
C ALA A 93 -1.81 -28.35 1.12
N ARG A 94 -2.67 -27.83 1.99
CA ARG A 94 -3.22 -28.54 3.16
C ARG A 94 -4.75 -28.47 3.15
N PRO A 95 -5.44 -29.12 2.17
CA PRO A 95 -6.89 -29.03 2.03
C PRO A 95 -7.63 -29.53 3.27
N LYS A 96 -7.06 -30.50 4.01
CA LYS A 96 -7.64 -30.99 5.27
C LYS A 96 -7.74 -29.93 6.38
N ASN A 97 -6.84 -28.94 6.36
CA ASN A 97 -6.78 -27.86 7.36
C ASN A 97 -7.45 -26.57 6.86
N PHE A 98 -8.13 -26.60 5.72
CA PHE A 98 -8.73 -25.41 5.11
C PHE A 98 -9.66 -24.66 6.09
N ILE A 99 -10.58 -25.36 6.73
CA ILE A 99 -11.53 -24.77 7.69
C ILE A 99 -10.77 -24.13 8.87
N PHE A 100 -9.77 -24.84 9.40
CA PHE A 100 -8.92 -24.28 10.47
C PHE A 100 -8.21 -22.99 10.04
N ASN A 101 -7.64 -22.99 8.85
CA ASN A 101 -6.94 -21.82 8.33
C ASN A 101 -7.88 -20.63 8.12
N VAL A 102 -9.09 -20.87 7.62
CA VAL A 102 -10.12 -19.83 7.48
C VAL A 102 -10.50 -19.26 8.86
N ILE A 103 -10.78 -20.13 9.84
CA ILE A 103 -11.13 -19.70 11.21
C ILE A 103 -9.98 -18.92 11.83
N LEU A 104 -8.73 -19.40 11.71
CA LEU A 104 -7.55 -18.74 12.24
C LEU A 104 -7.37 -17.35 11.61
N THR A 105 -7.52 -17.25 10.28
CA THR A 105 -7.41 -15.98 9.57
C THR A 105 -8.49 -15.00 10.01
N LEU A 106 -9.73 -15.44 10.11
CA LEU A 106 -10.82 -14.59 10.59
C LEU A 106 -10.61 -14.17 12.04
N ALA A 107 -10.16 -15.08 12.91
CA ALA A 107 -9.85 -14.74 14.31
C ALA A 107 -8.74 -13.69 14.41
N VAL A 108 -7.65 -13.84 13.63
CA VAL A 108 -6.57 -12.84 13.56
C VAL A 108 -7.11 -11.49 13.11
N ILE A 109 -7.92 -11.45 12.05
CA ILE A 109 -8.51 -10.20 11.53
C ILE A 109 -9.42 -9.56 12.58
N ILE A 110 -10.30 -10.33 13.23
CA ILE A 110 -11.22 -9.83 14.26
C ILE A 110 -10.44 -9.23 15.43
N VAL A 111 -9.41 -9.93 15.94
CA VAL A 111 -8.60 -9.46 17.08
C VAL A 111 -7.82 -8.19 16.69
N LEU A 112 -7.32 -8.09 15.45
CA LEU A 112 -6.66 -6.88 14.94
C LEU A 112 -7.62 -5.69 14.84
N VAL A 113 -8.84 -5.91 14.35
CA VAL A 113 -9.86 -4.86 14.22
C VAL A 113 -10.37 -4.38 15.58
N LEU A 114 -10.51 -5.31 16.54
CA LEU A 114 -10.93 -4.99 17.92
C LEU A 114 -9.83 -4.32 18.74
N ASP A 115 -8.60 -4.28 18.24
CA ASP A 115 -7.44 -3.64 18.89
C ASP A 115 -7.18 -4.08 20.34
N ILE A 116 -7.45 -5.38 20.63
CA ILE A 116 -7.29 -5.94 21.97
C ILE A 116 -5.81 -6.13 22.34
N PHE A 117 -4.99 -6.46 21.34
CA PHE A 117 -3.55 -6.70 21.48
C PHE A 117 -2.78 -5.98 20.36
N PRO A 118 -1.51 -5.60 20.63
CA PRO A 118 -0.64 -5.05 19.59
C PRO A 118 -0.55 -5.97 18.37
N SER A 119 -0.59 -5.40 17.17
CA SER A 119 -0.66 -6.14 15.91
C SER A 119 0.49 -7.15 15.73
N TYR A 120 1.72 -6.81 16.17
CA TYR A 120 2.86 -7.72 16.11
C TYR A 120 2.65 -8.99 16.93
N TYR A 121 2.00 -8.88 18.09
CA TYR A 121 1.70 -10.03 18.96
C TYR A 121 0.66 -10.94 18.32
N VAL A 122 -0.40 -10.36 17.78
CA VAL A 122 -1.48 -11.10 17.09
C VAL A 122 -0.92 -11.88 15.89
N PHE A 123 -0.08 -11.25 15.07
CA PHE A 123 0.58 -11.92 13.95
C PHE A 123 1.55 -13.02 14.40
N MET A 124 2.33 -12.77 15.45
CA MET A 124 3.27 -13.77 16.00
C MET A 124 2.53 -15.03 16.45
N VAL A 125 1.45 -14.88 17.21
CA VAL A 125 0.62 -16.00 17.69
C VAL A 125 -0.07 -16.69 16.50
N GLY A 126 -0.68 -15.93 15.60
CA GLY A 126 -1.33 -16.46 14.40
C GLY A 126 -0.38 -17.26 13.51
N CYS A 127 0.82 -16.75 13.24
CA CYS A 127 1.86 -17.46 12.50
C CYS A 127 2.33 -18.74 13.22
N ALA A 128 2.55 -18.67 14.53
CA ALA A 128 2.96 -19.84 15.31
C ALA A 128 1.91 -20.95 15.24
N LEU A 129 0.64 -20.63 15.46
CA LEU A 129 -0.48 -21.59 15.36
C LEU A 129 -0.61 -22.13 13.92
N GLY A 130 -0.50 -21.27 12.91
CA GLY A 130 -0.53 -21.67 11.50
C GLY A 130 0.58 -22.66 11.16
N ILE A 131 1.81 -22.42 11.59
CA ILE A 131 2.96 -23.29 11.33
C ILE A 131 2.81 -24.62 12.08
N LEU A 132 2.41 -24.60 13.36
CA LEU A 132 2.28 -25.80 14.18
C LEU A 132 1.21 -26.77 13.65
N VAL A 133 0.08 -26.24 13.20
CA VAL A 133 -1.04 -27.06 12.72
C VAL A 133 -0.84 -27.55 11.28
N ASN A 134 -0.34 -26.68 10.38
CA ASN A 134 -0.22 -27.02 8.97
C ASN A 134 1.04 -27.82 8.63
N TYR A 135 2.14 -27.60 9.36
CA TYR A 135 3.43 -28.19 9.04
C TYR A 135 3.94 -29.06 10.20
N ARG A 136 3.63 -30.34 10.15
CA ARG A 136 4.07 -31.30 11.17
C ARG A 136 5.52 -31.70 10.96
N GLY A 137 6.35 -31.55 12.00
CA GLY A 137 7.73 -31.97 12.03
C GLY A 137 8.73 -30.81 11.91
N LYS A 138 9.75 -30.82 12.78
CA LYS A 138 10.75 -29.75 12.92
C LYS A 138 11.50 -29.42 11.62
N LYS A 139 11.75 -30.41 10.76
CA LYS A 139 12.46 -30.19 9.48
C LYS A 139 11.63 -29.32 8.53
N LEU A 140 10.33 -29.60 8.41
CA LEU A 140 9.43 -28.87 7.51
C LEU A 140 9.16 -27.46 8.04
N GLN A 141 8.91 -27.32 9.36
CA GLN A 141 8.75 -26.03 10.00
C GLN A 141 9.97 -25.13 9.81
N ASN A 142 11.19 -25.67 10.03
CA ASN A 142 12.42 -24.93 9.78
C ASN A 142 12.61 -24.55 8.32
N SER A 143 12.20 -25.39 7.37
CA SER A 143 12.26 -25.09 5.94
C SER A 143 11.36 -23.90 5.59
N ILE A 144 10.13 -23.90 6.09
CA ILE A 144 9.17 -22.78 5.88
C ILE A 144 9.69 -21.48 6.51
N ILE A 145 10.19 -21.53 7.75
CA ILE A 145 10.77 -20.35 8.41
C ILE A 145 11.97 -19.82 7.60
N LYS A 146 12.87 -20.70 7.17
CA LYS A 146 14.05 -20.31 6.40
C LYS A 146 13.70 -19.70 5.05
N SER A 147 12.66 -20.20 4.35
CA SER A 147 12.25 -19.65 3.06
C SER A 147 11.75 -18.20 3.14
N HIS A 148 11.22 -17.79 4.30
CA HIS A 148 10.72 -16.42 4.53
C HIS A 148 11.70 -15.54 5.34
N ALA A 149 12.75 -16.12 5.92
CA ALA A 149 13.69 -15.44 6.80
C ALA A 149 14.40 -14.27 6.11
N SER A 150 14.79 -14.43 4.84
CA SER A 150 15.45 -13.37 4.06
C SER A 150 14.57 -12.14 3.91
N ALA A 151 13.30 -12.31 3.58
CA ALA A 151 12.35 -11.22 3.45
C ALA A 151 12.10 -10.53 4.81
N GLY A 152 11.92 -11.31 5.87
CA GLY A 152 11.76 -10.79 7.22
C GLY A 152 12.97 -9.99 7.70
N LEU A 153 14.19 -10.50 7.47
CA LEU A 153 15.43 -9.82 7.84
C LEU A 153 15.63 -8.53 7.04
N SER A 154 15.32 -8.55 5.74
CA SER A 154 15.39 -7.36 4.88
C SER A 154 14.46 -6.26 5.39
N MET A 155 13.20 -6.59 5.71
CA MET A 155 12.25 -5.62 6.26
C MET A 155 12.70 -5.07 7.61
N ALA A 156 13.16 -5.93 8.53
CA ALA A 156 13.66 -5.51 9.84
C ALA A 156 14.87 -4.58 9.69
N SER A 157 15.82 -4.91 8.81
CA SER A 157 16.99 -4.08 8.54
C SER A 157 16.60 -2.72 7.98
N THR A 158 15.66 -2.65 7.05
CA THR A 158 15.15 -1.40 6.48
C THR A 158 14.56 -0.49 7.57
N ILE A 159 13.72 -1.05 8.45
CA ILE A 159 13.10 -0.28 9.54
C ILE A 159 14.16 0.24 10.52
N LEU A 160 15.14 -0.59 10.89
CA LEU A 160 16.24 -0.17 11.76
C LEU A 160 17.10 0.92 11.13
N CYS A 161 17.48 0.77 9.86
CA CYS A 161 18.24 1.79 9.13
C CYS A 161 17.45 3.10 9.00
N ALA A 162 16.15 3.03 8.71
CA ALA A 162 15.27 4.19 8.69
C ALA A 162 15.20 4.89 10.05
N GLY A 163 15.12 4.14 11.15
CA GLY A 163 15.15 4.67 12.51
C GLY A 163 16.46 5.41 12.82
N VAL A 164 17.60 4.85 12.43
CA VAL A 164 18.90 5.52 12.56
C VAL A 164 18.95 6.80 11.72
N PHE A 165 18.51 6.73 10.46
CA PHE A 165 18.47 7.88 9.56
C PHE A 165 17.61 9.02 10.12
N LEU A 166 16.39 8.72 10.56
CA LEU A 166 15.49 9.68 11.19
C LEU A 166 16.10 10.26 12.49
N GLY A 167 16.73 9.41 13.31
CA GLY A 167 17.39 9.84 14.52
C GLY A 167 18.53 10.84 14.24
N VAL A 168 19.35 10.57 13.22
CA VAL A 168 20.43 11.48 12.81
C VAL A 168 19.85 12.79 12.29
N LEU A 169 18.88 12.77 11.40
CA LEU A 169 18.27 13.98 10.83
C LEU A 169 17.60 14.85 11.91
N SER A 170 16.86 14.24 12.84
CA SER A 170 16.17 14.98 13.91
C SER A 170 17.14 15.56 14.93
N LYS A 171 18.13 14.76 15.36
CA LYS A 171 19.08 15.20 16.43
C LYS A 171 20.16 16.14 15.94
N SER A 172 20.51 16.10 14.66
CA SER A 172 21.52 17.02 14.07
C SER A 172 20.98 18.44 13.80
N GLY A 173 19.66 18.65 13.88
CA GLY A 173 19.04 19.92 13.49
C GLY A 173 19.00 20.18 11.97
N ILE A 174 19.43 19.21 11.16
CA ILE A 174 19.40 19.33 9.69
C ILE A 174 17.95 19.48 9.21
N MET A 175 17.05 18.68 9.78
CA MET A 175 15.63 18.70 9.39
C MET A 175 14.98 20.06 9.67
N GLU A 176 15.28 20.67 10.80
CA GLU A 176 14.81 22.02 11.14
C GLU A 176 15.32 23.07 10.17
N LYS A 177 16.62 23.04 9.83
CA LYS A 177 17.21 23.96 8.86
C LYS A 177 16.64 23.79 7.45
N MET A 178 16.41 22.54 7.03
CA MET A 178 15.74 22.26 5.75
C MET A 178 14.30 22.78 5.76
N ALA A 179 13.57 22.59 6.85
CA ALA A 179 12.19 23.09 6.98
C ALA A 179 12.13 24.62 6.91
N ILE A 180 13.01 25.33 7.61
CA ILE A 180 13.09 26.80 7.56
C ILE A 180 13.40 27.27 6.14
N MET A 181 14.38 26.65 5.47
CA MET A 181 14.74 27.00 4.10
C MET A 181 13.57 26.77 3.13
N MET A 182 12.90 25.61 3.22
CA MET A 182 11.74 25.32 2.37
C MET A 182 10.56 26.26 2.68
N ALA A 183 10.28 26.54 3.96
CA ALA A 183 9.24 27.47 4.37
C ALA A 183 9.50 28.90 3.89
N SER A 184 10.76 29.33 3.76
CA SER A 184 11.09 30.66 3.23
C SER A 184 10.79 30.82 1.74
N VAL A 185 10.73 29.70 0.99
CA VAL A 185 10.41 29.70 -0.45
C VAL A 185 8.91 29.51 -0.69
N ILE A 186 8.20 28.84 0.24
CA ILE A 186 6.77 28.58 0.12
C ILE A 186 6.00 29.81 0.61
N PRO A 187 5.13 30.42 -0.22
CA PRO A 187 4.27 31.50 0.24
C PRO A 187 3.39 31.05 1.42
N ALA A 188 3.24 31.91 2.44
CA ALA A 188 2.46 31.59 3.65
C ALA A 188 1.00 31.18 3.32
N SER A 189 0.44 31.73 2.25
CA SER A 189 -0.88 31.37 1.74
C SER A 189 -0.98 29.92 1.25
N LEU A 190 0.13 29.34 0.77
CA LEU A 190 0.21 27.94 0.29
C LEU A 190 0.65 26.98 1.38
N GLY A 191 1.35 27.44 2.41
CA GLY A 191 1.90 26.58 3.46
C GLY A 191 0.84 25.76 4.19
N ARG A 192 -0.30 26.36 4.48
CA ARG A 192 -1.44 25.66 5.10
C ARG A 192 -2.08 24.58 4.20
N PHE A 193 -1.95 24.70 2.89
CA PHE A 193 -2.46 23.73 1.92
C PHE A 193 -1.46 22.58 1.63
N LEU A 194 -0.40 22.47 2.42
CA LEU A 194 0.62 21.45 2.24
C LEU A 194 0.06 20.02 2.13
N PRO A 195 -0.94 19.58 2.95
CA PRO A 195 -1.55 18.25 2.79
C PRO A 195 -2.22 18.06 1.42
N VAL A 196 -2.84 19.11 0.89
CA VAL A 196 -3.49 19.06 -0.43
C VAL A 196 -2.46 19.02 -1.55
N ILE A 197 -1.42 19.86 -1.47
CA ILE A 197 -0.35 19.91 -2.46
C ILE A 197 0.36 18.57 -2.56
N ILE A 198 0.75 17.99 -1.42
CA ILE A 198 1.42 16.69 -1.42
C ILE A 198 0.46 15.56 -1.84
N GLY A 199 -0.81 15.65 -1.50
CA GLY A 199 -1.84 14.71 -1.96
C GLY A 199 -1.93 14.68 -3.48
N VAL A 200 -1.98 15.84 -4.15
CA VAL A 200 -1.97 15.93 -5.62
C VAL A 200 -0.67 15.40 -6.22
N LEU A 201 0.46 15.70 -5.60
CA LEU A 201 1.78 15.27 -6.09
C LEU A 201 2.12 13.82 -5.74
N SER A 202 1.36 13.14 -4.88
CA SER A 202 1.66 11.80 -4.40
C SER A 202 1.82 10.77 -5.51
N VAL A 203 0.96 10.79 -6.52
CA VAL A 203 1.03 9.85 -7.66
C VAL A 203 2.23 10.14 -8.57
N PRO A 204 2.50 11.37 -9.03
CA PRO A 204 3.73 11.69 -9.72
C PRO A 204 5.00 11.34 -8.94
N LEU A 205 5.03 11.62 -7.63
CA LEU A 205 6.17 11.32 -6.78
C LEU A 205 6.39 9.81 -6.58
N ALA A 206 5.33 9.00 -6.63
CA ALA A 206 5.44 7.54 -6.55
C ALA A 206 6.15 6.91 -7.76
N LEU A 207 6.30 7.62 -8.88
CA LEU A 207 7.14 7.20 -10.00
C LEU A 207 8.64 7.39 -9.74
N LEU A 208 8.99 8.32 -8.83
CA LEU A 208 10.37 8.70 -8.51
C LEU A 208 10.86 8.06 -7.22
N PHE A 209 9.98 7.95 -6.23
CA PHE A 209 10.30 7.45 -4.89
C PHE A 209 9.69 6.07 -4.66
N ASP A 210 10.49 5.15 -4.13
CA ASP A 210 9.99 3.93 -3.52
C ASP A 210 9.23 4.24 -2.23
N THR A 211 8.59 3.22 -1.65
CA THR A 211 7.75 3.41 -0.46
C THR A 211 8.55 3.87 0.75
N ASP A 212 9.77 3.34 0.91
CA ASP A 212 10.61 3.66 2.07
C ASP A 212 11.13 5.10 2.00
N SER A 213 11.70 5.52 0.86
CA SER A 213 12.17 6.89 0.65
C SER A 213 11.04 7.91 0.75
N TYR A 214 9.84 7.56 0.28
CA TYR A 214 8.67 8.43 0.34
C TYR A 214 8.22 8.69 1.79
N PHE A 215 8.11 7.65 2.63
CA PHE A 215 7.65 7.81 4.00
C PHE A 215 8.78 8.14 4.98
N TYR A 216 9.94 7.53 4.87
CA TYR A 216 11.04 7.79 5.80
C TYR A 216 11.91 8.99 5.40
N GLY A 217 11.98 9.31 4.12
CA GLY A 217 12.75 10.45 3.63
C GLY A 217 11.91 11.73 3.54
N LEU A 218 10.80 11.69 2.79
CA LEU A 218 10.03 12.90 2.46
C LEU A 218 9.07 13.32 3.58
N LEU A 219 8.33 12.39 4.20
CA LEU A 219 7.31 12.73 5.20
C LEU A 219 7.87 13.51 6.40
N PRO A 220 9.03 13.15 7.02
CA PRO A 220 9.55 13.91 8.17
C PRO A 220 9.89 15.36 7.80
N VAL A 221 10.41 15.58 6.58
CA VAL A 221 10.71 16.93 6.07
C VAL A 221 9.42 17.72 5.91
N LEU A 222 8.39 17.14 5.31
CA LEU A 222 7.09 17.78 5.13
C LEU A 222 6.39 18.08 6.46
N ILE A 223 6.52 17.21 7.46
CA ILE A 223 6.05 17.48 8.83
C ILE A 223 6.75 18.69 9.41
N SER A 224 8.09 18.75 9.28
CA SER A 224 8.86 19.89 9.77
C SER A 224 8.49 21.20 9.07
N VAL A 225 8.25 21.17 7.76
CA VAL A 225 7.75 22.33 7.00
C VAL A 225 6.32 22.69 7.44
N GLY A 226 5.43 21.70 7.54
CA GLY A 226 4.05 21.91 7.96
C GLY A 226 3.91 22.54 9.33
N ASN A 227 4.78 22.15 10.27
CA ASN A 227 4.84 22.75 11.61
C ASN A 227 5.13 24.25 11.59
N GLN A 228 5.92 24.76 10.61
CA GLN A 228 6.16 26.19 10.43
C GLN A 228 4.89 26.97 10.03
N PHE A 229 3.93 26.27 9.42
CA PHE A 229 2.65 26.85 8.99
C PHE A 229 1.47 26.44 9.89
N GLY A 230 1.74 25.74 11.00
CA GLY A 230 0.70 25.31 11.94
C GLY A 230 -0.17 24.14 11.43
N VAL A 231 0.33 23.38 10.43
CA VAL A 231 -0.38 22.22 9.88
C VAL A 231 -0.16 21.00 10.78
N ASN A 232 -1.24 20.30 11.09
CA ASN A 232 -1.14 19.06 11.87
C ASN A 232 -0.40 17.96 11.09
N PRO A 233 0.66 17.37 11.66
CA PRO A 233 1.42 16.28 11.04
C PRO A 233 0.59 15.10 10.56
N ALA A 234 -0.48 14.75 11.30
CA ALA A 234 -1.35 13.64 10.94
C ALA A 234 -2.05 13.86 9.58
N HIS A 235 -2.50 15.08 9.28
CA HIS A 235 -3.16 15.36 8.00
C HIS A 235 -2.21 15.26 6.81
N ILE A 236 -0.93 15.63 6.99
CA ILE A 236 0.10 15.44 5.96
C ILE A 236 0.30 13.94 5.72
N ALA A 237 0.48 13.17 6.79
CA ALA A 237 0.70 11.73 6.71
C ALA A 237 -0.50 11.00 6.09
N ILE A 238 -1.73 11.34 6.48
CA ILE A 238 -2.95 10.74 5.93
C ILE A 238 -3.08 11.06 4.43
N ALA A 239 -2.86 12.30 4.01
CA ALA A 239 -2.89 12.67 2.61
C ALA A 239 -1.85 11.88 1.80
N MET A 240 -0.63 11.73 2.34
CA MET A 240 0.43 10.94 1.73
C MET A 240 0.06 9.46 1.64
N VAL A 241 -0.47 8.85 2.71
CA VAL A 241 -0.87 7.43 2.74
C VAL A 241 -1.98 7.16 1.73
N VAL A 242 -3.06 7.95 1.79
CA VAL A 242 -4.25 7.74 0.95
C VAL A 242 -3.93 7.94 -0.53
N CYS A 243 -3.31 9.06 -0.88
CA CYS A 243 -3.08 9.43 -2.28
C CYS A 243 -1.99 8.59 -2.95
N ARG A 244 -0.88 8.33 -2.25
CA ARG A 244 0.20 7.49 -2.79
C ARG A 244 -0.23 6.04 -3.00
N ASN A 245 -1.13 5.56 -2.15
CA ASN A 245 -1.61 4.18 -2.26
C ASN A 245 -2.23 3.88 -3.63
N CYS A 246 -2.88 4.86 -4.25
CA CYS A 246 -3.42 4.75 -5.60
C CYS A 246 -2.34 4.46 -6.66
N ALA A 247 -1.09 4.84 -6.42
CA ALA A 247 0.02 4.67 -7.35
C ALA A 247 0.85 3.40 -7.16
N THR A 248 0.50 2.53 -6.21
CA THR A 248 1.34 1.37 -5.84
C THR A 248 1.64 0.46 -7.03
N PHE A 249 0.70 0.28 -7.96
CA PHE A 249 0.83 -0.65 -9.08
C PHE A 249 1.26 0.01 -10.40
N ILE A 250 1.48 1.32 -10.41
CA ILE A 250 2.06 2.02 -11.57
C ILE A 250 3.49 2.49 -11.31
N SER A 251 3.98 2.33 -10.08
CA SER A 251 5.32 2.75 -9.70
C SER A 251 6.39 1.81 -10.27
N PRO A 252 7.36 2.31 -11.05
CA PRO A 252 8.44 1.50 -11.61
C PRO A 252 9.43 1.01 -10.56
N VAL A 253 9.37 1.54 -9.34
CA VAL A 253 10.22 1.13 -8.21
C VAL A 253 9.51 0.17 -7.25
N ALA A 254 8.24 -0.18 -7.52
CA ALA A 254 7.47 -1.11 -6.70
C ALA A 254 7.51 -2.53 -7.29
N PRO A 255 7.98 -3.56 -6.54
CA PRO A 255 8.03 -4.96 -7.03
C PRO A 255 6.65 -5.49 -7.47
N ALA A 256 5.57 -5.04 -6.83
CA ALA A 256 4.21 -5.43 -7.16
C ALA A 256 3.80 -5.05 -8.59
N THR A 257 4.32 -3.93 -9.12
CA THR A 257 4.10 -3.51 -10.50
C THR A 257 4.65 -4.56 -11.48
N TYR A 258 5.87 -5.04 -11.25
CA TYR A 258 6.52 -6.05 -12.12
C TYR A 258 5.82 -7.40 -12.07
N LEU A 259 5.34 -7.80 -10.90
CA LEU A 259 4.51 -9.00 -10.80
C LEU A 259 3.22 -8.85 -11.64
N GLY A 260 2.55 -7.71 -11.51
CA GLY A 260 1.32 -7.44 -12.24
C GLY A 260 1.52 -7.43 -13.76
N ILE A 261 2.50 -6.68 -14.27
CA ILE A 261 2.78 -6.62 -15.71
C ILE A 261 3.29 -7.94 -16.27
N GLY A 262 4.09 -8.71 -15.48
CA GLY A 262 4.56 -10.03 -15.86
C GLY A 262 3.41 -11.01 -16.06
N LEU A 263 2.43 -11.03 -15.15
CA LEU A 263 1.23 -11.85 -15.28
C LEU A 263 0.33 -11.39 -16.45
N ALA A 264 0.31 -10.09 -16.77
CA ALA A 264 -0.48 -9.54 -17.86
C ALA A 264 0.22 -9.62 -19.22
N GLY A 265 1.53 -9.94 -19.27
CA GLY A 265 2.31 -9.99 -20.50
C GLY A 265 2.45 -8.62 -21.19
N VAL A 266 2.45 -7.51 -20.43
CA VAL A 266 2.53 -6.14 -20.97
C VAL A 266 3.84 -5.46 -20.57
N GLU A 267 4.30 -4.52 -21.41
CA GLU A 267 5.47 -3.72 -21.09
C GLU A 267 5.16 -2.65 -20.04
N ILE A 268 6.11 -2.40 -19.12
CA ILE A 268 5.96 -1.41 -18.05
C ILE A 268 5.66 -0.01 -18.58
N LYS A 269 6.24 0.36 -19.70
CA LYS A 269 6.04 1.66 -20.35
C LYS A 269 4.58 1.86 -20.75
N ASP A 270 3.99 0.86 -21.37
CA ASP A 270 2.60 0.92 -21.87
C ASP A 270 1.62 0.88 -20.69
N HIS A 271 1.92 0.05 -19.67
CA HIS A 271 1.15 0.00 -18.44
C HIS A 271 1.11 1.36 -17.73
N ILE A 272 2.27 1.99 -17.49
CA ILE A 272 2.34 3.31 -16.84
C ILE A 272 1.60 4.35 -17.68
N LYS A 273 1.86 4.41 -18.98
CA LYS A 273 1.24 5.38 -19.88
C LYS A 273 -0.29 5.29 -19.87
N TYR A 274 -0.82 4.07 -19.82
CA TYR A 274 -2.27 3.83 -19.82
C TYR A 274 -2.91 4.11 -18.45
N CYS A 275 -2.28 3.66 -17.37
CA CYS A 275 -2.87 3.69 -16.03
C CYS A 275 -2.62 4.99 -15.27
N PHE A 276 -1.57 5.76 -15.62
CA PHE A 276 -1.14 6.93 -14.84
C PHE A 276 -2.26 7.96 -14.66
N GLY A 277 -2.87 8.40 -15.76
CA GLY A 277 -3.93 9.42 -15.72
C GLY A 277 -5.15 8.98 -14.92
N TRP A 278 -5.50 7.69 -15.03
CA TRP A 278 -6.61 7.10 -14.28
C TRP A 278 -6.33 7.04 -12.78
N GLN A 279 -5.18 6.49 -12.40
CA GLN A 279 -4.79 6.38 -10.99
C GLN A 279 -4.58 7.73 -10.33
N TRP A 280 -4.05 8.70 -11.08
CA TRP A 280 -3.94 10.08 -10.59
C TRP A 280 -5.31 10.71 -10.39
N GLY A 281 -6.25 10.50 -11.32
CA GLY A 281 -7.64 10.94 -11.18
C GLY A 281 -8.33 10.35 -9.95
N VAL A 282 -8.20 9.03 -9.73
CA VAL A 282 -8.72 8.35 -8.52
C VAL A 282 -8.10 8.93 -7.24
N SER A 283 -6.79 9.19 -7.25
CA SER A 283 -6.08 9.82 -6.12
C SER A 283 -6.64 11.20 -5.79
N ILE A 284 -6.91 12.03 -6.81
CA ILE A 284 -7.51 13.35 -6.62
C ILE A 284 -8.94 13.22 -6.05
N VAL A 285 -9.73 12.28 -6.55
CA VAL A 285 -11.07 12.02 -6.00
C VAL A 285 -11.00 11.59 -4.53
N CYS A 286 -10.04 10.71 -4.17
CA CYS A 286 -9.80 10.34 -2.77
C CYS A 286 -9.40 11.55 -1.93
N LEU A 287 -8.52 12.43 -2.44
CA LEU A 287 -8.10 13.64 -1.74
C LEU A 287 -9.29 14.57 -1.47
N VAL A 288 -10.12 14.81 -2.49
CA VAL A 288 -11.32 15.65 -2.36
C VAL A 288 -12.31 15.03 -1.37
N ALA A 289 -12.53 13.72 -1.44
CA ALA A 289 -13.37 13.01 -0.49
C ALA A 289 -12.82 13.13 0.95
N GLY A 290 -11.50 13.04 1.13
CA GLY A 290 -10.85 13.24 2.43
C GLY A 290 -11.03 14.63 3.00
N LEU A 291 -11.04 15.66 2.16
CA LEU A 291 -11.35 17.05 2.55
C LEU A 291 -12.83 17.21 2.94
N ILE A 292 -13.75 16.64 2.15
CA ILE A 292 -15.19 16.71 2.41
C ILE A 292 -15.57 15.98 3.71
N LEU A 293 -14.97 14.82 3.94
CA LEU A 293 -15.21 14.01 5.14
C LEU A 293 -14.49 14.53 6.39
N GLY A 294 -13.67 15.58 6.24
CA GLY A 294 -12.92 16.14 7.36
C GLY A 294 -11.79 15.21 7.88
N VAL A 295 -11.33 14.27 7.07
CA VAL A 295 -10.19 13.39 7.40
C VAL A 295 -8.86 14.09 7.09
N ILE A 296 -8.85 14.94 6.07
CA ILE A 296 -7.72 15.79 5.70
C ILE A 296 -8.16 17.24 5.87
N HIS A 297 -7.41 18.02 6.67
CA HIS A 297 -7.63 19.44 6.86
C HIS A 297 -6.39 20.24 6.42
N PHE A 298 -6.59 21.53 6.18
CA PHE A 298 -5.57 22.52 5.85
C PHE A 298 -5.55 23.67 6.87
#